data_833581f9b275d8c3d47e5aaa85b4f99a
#
_entry.id   833581f9b275d8c3d47e5aaa85b4f99a
#
_cell.length_a   1.000
_cell.length_b   1.000
_cell.length_c   1.000
_cell.angle_alpha   90.00
_cell.angle_beta   90.00
_cell.angle_gamma   90.00
#
_symmetry.space_group_name_H-M   'P 1'
#
loop_
_entity.id
_entity.type
_entity.pdbx_description
1 polymer ?
#
loop_
_entity_poly.entity_id
_entity_poly.type
_entity_poly.pdbx_seq_one_letter_code
_entity_poly.pdbx_strand_id
1 'polypeptide(L)'
;MAVGCCFTGHRTIPEDETERVRARLQATIDTLHREMGVTTFYAGGCTGFDTLAAQAVLEYRSAHPDVELIVVVPYRDQPRGWSEEDKAEYDRILAAASDAVCLADHYYNGCMPRRNRYMVDRSAVCISYQTKPKGGTASTVKYARVKGLKVWNLAEGPREDSATGTE
;
A
#
# COMPACT_ATOMS: atom_id res chain seq x y z
N MET A 1 8.52 -6.27 19.09
CA MET A 1 8.10 -6.72 17.76
C MET A 1 7.69 -5.54 16.92
N ALA A 2 8.07 -5.57 15.67
CA ALA A 2 7.66 -4.52 14.75
C ALA A 2 6.17 -4.65 14.45
N VAL A 3 5.48 -3.51 14.42
CA VAL A 3 4.07 -3.47 14.04
C VAL A 3 4.00 -3.13 12.57
N GLY A 4 3.24 -3.90 11.81
CA GLY A 4 3.18 -3.77 10.36
C GLY A 4 1.88 -3.15 9.85
N CYS A 5 1.99 -2.53 8.70
CA CYS A 5 0.87 -1.98 7.95
C CYS A 5 1.03 -2.41 6.50
N CYS A 6 -0.06 -2.79 5.86
CA CYS A 6 -0.02 -3.12 4.44
C CYS A 6 -0.91 -2.18 3.65
N PHE A 7 -0.62 -2.06 2.36
CA PHE A 7 -1.38 -1.22 1.44
C PHE A 7 -2.05 -2.07 0.39
N THR A 8 -3.27 -1.71 -0.01
CA THR A 8 -3.95 -2.35 -1.13
C THR A 8 -4.84 -1.31 -1.81
N GLY A 9 -4.80 -1.26 -3.14
CA GLY A 9 -5.58 -0.29 -3.86
C GLY A 9 -5.58 -0.55 -5.35
N HIS A 10 -6.30 0.29 -6.07
CA HIS A 10 -6.46 0.13 -7.51
C HIS A 10 -5.18 0.50 -8.25
N ARG A 11 -4.98 -0.13 -9.40
CA ARG A 11 -3.79 0.11 -10.23
C ARG A 11 -3.84 1.44 -10.95
N THR A 12 -5.00 2.09 -10.99
CA THR A 12 -5.16 3.39 -11.62
C THR A 12 -5.86 4.31 -10.64
N ILE A 13 -5.23 5.43 -10.33
CA ILE A 13 -5.82 6.45 -9.48
C ILE A 13 -6.19 7.61 -10.40
N PRO A 14 -7.42 8.13 -10.34
CA PRO A 14 -7.79 9.28 -11.16
C PRO A 14 -6.79 10.43 -10.94
N GLU A 15 -6.42 11.09 -12.01
CA GLU A 15 -5.38 12.09 -11.94
C GLU A 15 -5.75 13.22 -10.98
N ASP A 16 -7.02 13.60 -10.95
CA ASP A 16 -7.48 14.67 -10.06
C ASP A 16 -7.57 14.23 -8.61
N GLU A 17 -7.39 12.94 -8.30
CA GLU A 17 -7.36 12.44 -6.93
C GLU A 17 -5.95 12.27 -6.39
N THR A 18 -4.96 12.28 -7.26
CA THR A 18 -3.60 11.88 -6.91
C THR A 18 -3.03 12.67 -5.74
N GLU A 19 -3.12 14.00 -5.80
CA GLU A 19 -2.55 14.82 -4.74
C GLU A 19 -3.29 14.66 -3.42
N ARG A 20 -4.59 14.46 -3.47
CA ARG A 20 -5.37 14.19 -2.27
C ARG A 20 -4.94 12.88 -1.63
N VAL A 21 -4.75 11.85 -2.46
CA VAL A 21 -4.31 10.54 -1.95
C VAL A 21 -2.92 10.64 -1.36
N ARG A 22 -2.01 11.39 -2.00
CA ARG A 22 -0.67 11.59 -1.45
C ARG A 22 -0.73 12.24 -0.07
N ALA A 23 -1.55 13.29 0.07
CA ALA A 23 -1.65 14.00 1.34
C ALA A 23 -2.23 13.10 2.42
N ARG A 24 -3.25 12.31 2.07
CA ARG A 24 -3.86 11.37 3.02
C ARG A 24 -2.89 10.26 3.42
N LEU A 25 -2.08 9.79 2.48
CA LEU A 25 -1.06 8.80 2.79
C LEU A 25 -0.05 9.35 3.79
N GLN A 26 0.45 10.56 3.55
CA GLN A 26 1.43 11.15 4.46
C GLN A 26 0.85 11.31 5.86
N ALA A 27 -0.37 11.83 5.95
CA ALA A 27 -1.00 12.02 7.25
C ALA A 27 -1.26 10.69 7.96
N THR A 28 -1.68 9.67 7.21
CA THR A 28 -2.00 8.38 7.78
C THR A 28 -0.74 7.66 8.25
N ILE A 29 0.32 7.69 7.45
CA ILE A 29 1.59 7.07 7.82
C ILE A 29 2.13 7.73 9.10
N ASP A 30 2.07 9.05 9.17
CA ASP A 30 2.54 9.76 10.35
C ASP A 30 1.75 9.36 11.59
N THR A 31 0.41 9.31 11.48
CA THR A 31 -0.43 8.90 12.59
C THR A 31 -0.11 7.47 13.04
N LEU A 32 0.02 6.55 12.09
CA LEU A 32 0.31 5.17 12.42
C LEU A 32 1.67 5.03 13.11
N HIS A 33 2.65 5.76 12.63
CA HIS A 33 4.00 5.69 13.20
C HIS A 33 4.01 6.28 14.62
N ARG A 34 3.49 7.51 14.77
CA ARG A 34 3.58 8.22 16.04
C ARG A 34 2.65 7.64 17.11
N GLU A 35 1.45 7.23 16.72
CA GLU A 35 0.43 6.89 17.71
C GLU A 35 0.27 5.39 17.88
N MET A 36 0.58 4.59 16.88
CA MET A 36 0.38 3.16 16.95
C MET A 36 1.67 2.36 16.87
N GLY A 37 2.81 3.03 16.74
CA GLY A 37 4.09 2.34 16.72
C GLY A 37 4.35 1.53 15.47
N VAL A 38 3.70 1.84 14.36
CA VAL A 38 3.92 1.11 13.11
C VAL A 38 5.26 1.51 12.53
N THR A 39 6.14 0.54 12.33
CA THR A 39 7.46 0.81 11.76
C THR A 39 7.71 0.07 10.46
N THR A 40 6.92 -0.94 10.12
CA THR A 40 7.12 -1.72 8.90
C THR A 40 5.91 -1.57 7.99
N PHE A 41 6.16 -1.15 6.75
CA PHE A 41 5.10 -0.91 5.76
C PHE A 41 5.34 -1.83 4.57
N TYR A 42 4.28 -2.55 4.15
CA TYR A 42 4.35 -3.52 3.07
C TYR A 42 3.56 -2.99 1.87
N ALA A 43 4.22 -2.92 0.72
CA ALA A 43 3.58 -2.50 -0.53
C ALA A 43 3.77 -3.57 -1.59
N GLY A 44 2.82 -3.67 -2.51
CA GLY A 44 2.80 -4.77 -3.46
C GLY A 44 3.56 -4.54 -4.75
N GLY A 45 4.01 -3.33 -4.99
CA GLY A 45 4.80 -3.03 -6.18
C GLY A 45 4.02 -2.86 -7.47
N CYS A 46 2.69 -2.86 -7.43
CA CYS A 46 1.90 -2.59 -8.63
C CYS A 46 1.90 -1.09 -8.93
N THR A 47 1.38 -0.73 -10.09
CA THR A 47 1.17 0.68 -10.44
C THR A 47 0.02 1.25 -9.62
N GLY A 48 -0.17 2.55 -9.70
CA GLY A 48 -1.28 3.23 -9.06
C GLY A 48 -1.07 3.41 -7.57
N PHE A 49 -2.01 2.92 -6.77
CA PHE A 49 -1.97 3.16 -5.33
C PHE A 49 -0.70 2.60 -4.67
N ASP A 50 -0.27 1.41 -5.09
CA ASP A 50 0.95 0.82 -4.52
C ASP A 50 2.16 1.72 -4.72
N THR A 51 2.26 2.36 -5.90
CA THR A 51 3.36 3.28 -6.17
C THR A 51 3.28 4.50 -5.27
N LEU A 52 2.09 5.10 -5.16
CA LEU A 52 1.92 6.27 -4.29
C LEU A 52 2.24 5.94 -2.84
N ALA A 53 1.81 4.77 -2.38
CA ALA A 53 2.05 4.35 -1.02
C ALA A 53 3.54 4.14 -0.76
N ALA A 54 4.24 3.47 -1.67
CA ALA A 54 5.67 3.25 -1.52
C ALA A 54 6.43 4.57 -1.50
N GLN A 55 6.08 5.49 -2.40
CA GLN A 55 6.70 6.81 -2.44
C GLN A 55 6.49 7.54 -1.13
N ALA A 56 5.29 7.48 -0.57
CA ALA A 56 4.96 8.16 0.68
C ALA A 56 5.78 7.61 1.85
N VAL A 57 5.94 6.29 1.91
CA VAL A 57 6.75 5.68 2.98
C VAL A 57 8.21 6.08 2.84
N LEU A 58 8.74 6.06 1.62
CA LEU A 58 10.14 6.43 1.40
C LEU A 58 10.38 7.88 1.77
N GLU A 59 9.45 8.76 1.45
CA GLU A 59 9.58 10.17 1.82
C GLU A 59 9.53 10.32 3.34
N TYR A 60 8.61 9.66 4.00
CA TYR A 60 8.47 9.72 5.46
C TYR A 60 9.73 9.19 6.14
N ARG A 61 10.30 8.12 5.61
CA ARG A 61 11.49 7.48 6.18
C ARG A 61 12.68 8.42 6.24
N SER A 62 12.76 9.39 5.34
CA SER A 62 13.92 10.28 5.33
C SER A 62 14.05 11.06 6.62
N ALA A 63 12.94 11.31 7.32
CA ALA A 63 12.96 11.98 8.63
C ALA A 63 12.72 11.00 9.78
N HIS A 64 12.41 9.74 9.48
CA HIS A 64 12.10 8.73 10.49
C HIS A 64 12.79 7.42 10.12
N PRO A 65 14.11 7.32 10.39
CA PRO A 65 14.91 6.21 9.89
C PRO A 65 14.57 4.83 10.48
N ASP A 66 13.74 4.79 11.50
CA ASP A 66 13.27 3.53 12.05
C ASP A 66 12.15 2.90 11.20
N VAL A 67 11.64 3.63 10.21
CA VAL A 67 10.57 3.15 9.35
C VAL A 67 11.17 2.34 8.20
N GLU A 68 10.54 1.20 7.89
CA GLU A 68 10.99 0.31 6.81
C GLU A 68 9.90 0.14 5.79
N LEU A 69 10.30 0.10 4.53
CA LEU A 69 9.42 -0.27 3.42
C LEU A 69 9.84 -1.62 2.89
N ILE A 70 8.92 -2.57 2.87
CA ILE A 70 9.15 -3.88 2.29
C ILE A 70 8.24 -4.03 1.10
N VAL A 71 8.81 -4.25 -0.08
CA VAL A 71 8.02 -4.47 -1.29
C VAL A 71 7.85 -5.97 -1.48
N VAL A 72 6.61 -6.43 -1.59
CA VAL A 72 6.32 -7.85 -1.76
C VAL A 72 5.85 -8.05 -3.19
N VAL A 73 6.70 -8.68 -3.98
CA VAL A 73 6.48 -8.86 -5.42
C VAL A 73 5.85 -10.22 -5.64
N PRO A 74 4.70 -10.31 -6.32
CA PRO A 74 4.04 -11.60 -6.50
C PRO A 74 4.80 -12.55 -7.42
N TYR A 75 5.51 -12.00 -8.43
CA TYR A 75 6.35 -12.79 -9.31
C TYR A 75 7.37 -11.86 -9.97
N ARG A 76 8.51 -12.43 -10.34
CA ARG A 76 9.69 -11.65 -10.74
C ARG A 76 9.42 -10.75 -11.95
N ASP A 77 8.62 -11.23 -12.90
CA ASP A 77 8.36 -10.49 -14.13
C ASP A 77 7.18 -9.52 -14.01
N GLN A 78 6.79 -9.13 -12.81
CA GLN A 78 5.62 -8.28 -12.62
C GLN A 78 5.60 -7.04 -13.51
N PRO A 79 6.72 -6.30 -13.68
CA PRO A 79 6.66 -5.07 -14.51
C PRO A 79 6.74 -5.32 -16.00
N ARG A 80 6.76 -6.58 -16.42
CA ARG A 80 6.83 -6.87 -17.85
C ARG A 80 5.62 -6.28 -18.56
N GLY A 81 5.86 -5.56 -19.64
CA GLY A 81 4.79 -4.93 -20.41
C GLY A 81 4.38 -3.56 -19.93
N TRP A 82 4.95 -3.08 -18.82
CA TRP A 82 4.64 -1.73 -18.34
C TRP A 82 5.37 -0.71 -19.20
N SER A 83 4.96 0.56 -19.09
CA SER A 83 5.67 1.65 -19.76
C SER A 83 7.09 1.77 -19.21
N GLU A 84 7.97 2.42 -19.97
CA GLU A 84 9.33 2.63 -19.49
C GLU A 84 9.37 3.48 -18.23
N GLU A 85 8.45 4.45 -18.15
CA GLU A 85 8.36 5.30 -16.98
C GLU A 85 7.96 4.50 -15.75
N ASP A 86 6.96 3.63 -15.88
CA ASP A 86 6.52 2.81 -14.75
C ASP A 86 7.59 1.82 -14.33
N LYS A 87 8.31 1.25 -15.29
CA LYS A 87 9.40 0.33 -14.97
C LYS A 87 10.52 1.04 -14.22
N ALA A 88 10.87 2.25 -14.64
CA ALA A 88 11.93 3.01 -13.98
C ALA A 88 11.55 3.33 -12.55
N GLU A 89 10.30 3.71 -12.31
CA GLU A 89 9.86 4.01 -10.96
C GLU A 89 9.82 2.75 -10.10
N TYR A 90 9.39 1.63 -10.67
CA TYR A 90 9.41 0.34 -9.98
C TYR A 90 10.84 -0.01 -9.53
N ASP A 91 11.79 0.14 -10.44
CA ASP A 91 13.19 -0.16 -10.12
C ASP A 91 13.73 0.77 -9.06
N ARG A 92 13.36 2.06 -9.12
CA ARG A 92 13.79 3.04 -8.13
C ARG A 92 13.26 2.69 -6.75
N ILE A 93 11.99 2.30 -6.68
CA ILE A 93 11.37 1.95 -5.41
C ILE A 93 12.02 0.70 -4.83
N LEU A 94 12.25 -0.32 -5.65
CA LEU A 94 12.89 -1.55 -5.17
C LEU A 94 14.29 -1.27 -4.66
N ALA A 95 15.04 -0.41 -5.35
CA ALA A 95 16.40 -0.09 -4.93
C ALA A 95 16.42 0.67 -3.61
N ALA A 96 15.40 1.50 -3.35
CA ALA A 96 15.34 2.31 -2.14
C ALA A 96 14.69 1.58 -0.97
N ALA A 97 13.94 0.52 -1.24
CA ALA A 97 13.21 -0.20 -0.18
C ALA A 97 14.17 -0.84 0.81
N SER A 98 13.70 -1.04 2.02
CA SER A 98 14.49 -1.71 3.05
C SER A 98 14.69 -3.17 2.69
N ASP A 99 13.70 -3.79 2.05
CA ASP A 99 13.79 -5.16 1.61
C ASP A 99 12.77 -5.38 0.49
N ALA A 100 13.01 -6.42 -0.31
CA ALA A 100 12.09 -6.83 -1.35
C ALA A 100 11.95 -8.35 -1.31
N VAL A 101 10.71 -8.82 -1.22
CA VAL A 101 10.40 -10.24 -1.14
C VAL A 101 9.73 -10.62 -2.46
N CYS A 102 10.30 -11.58 -3.17
CA CYS A 102 9.74 -12.08 -4.42
C CYS A 102 9.19 -13.48 -4.16
N LEU A 103 7.88 -13.67 -4.36
CA LEU A 103 7.23 -14.90 -3.95
C LEU A 103 7.26 -16.00 -5.02
N ALA A 104 7.52 -15.66 -6.27
CA ALA A 104 7.56 -16.64 -7.35
C ALA A 104 8.40 -16.12 -8.51
N ASP A 105 8.92 -17.03 -9.32
CA ASP A 105 9.70 -16.63 -10.49
C ASP A 105 8.82 -16.18 -11.63
N HIS A 106 7.63 -16.76 -11.77
CA HIS A 106 6.75 -16.50 -12.91
C HIS A 106 5.32 -16.35 -12.44
N TYR A 107 4.52 -15.69 -13.25
CA TYR A 107 3.10 -15.55 -12.99
C TYR A 107 2.44 -16.93 -12.94
N TYR A 108 1.53 -17.11 -12.00
CA TYR A 108 0.64 -18.25 -11.96
C TYR A 108 -0.69 -17.80 -11.38
N ASN A 109 -1.75 -18.54 -11.70
CA ASN A 109 -3.08 -18.19 -11.23
C ASN A 109 -3.12 -18.27 -9.71
N GLY A 110 -3.47 -17.14 -9.07
CA GLY A 110 -3.50 -17.07 -7.63
C GLY A 110 -2.30 -16.37 -7.00
N CYS A 111 -1.31 -15.96 -7.80
CA CYS A 111 -0.11 -15.32 -7.24
C CYS A 111 -0.42 -13.97 -6.63
N MET A 112 -1.37 -13.22 -7.19
CA MET A 112 -1.71 -11.91 -6.63
C MET A 112 -2.41 -12.04 -5.28
N PRO A 113 -3.44 -12.87 -5.13
CA PRO A 113 -4.01 -13.10 -3.80
C PRO A 113 -3.01 -13.62 -2.79
N ARG A 114 -2.09 -14.48 -3.22
CA ARG A 114 -1.05 -14.98 -2.31
C ARG A 114 -0.20 -13.85 -1.77
N ARG A 115 0.23 -12.93 -2.67
CA ARG A 115 1.00 -11.77 -2.27
C ARG A 115 0.21 -10.91 -1.29
N ASN A 116 -1.06 -10.67 -1.59
CA ASN A 116 -1.90 -9.84 -0.73
C ASN A 116 -2.06 -10.45 0.66
N ARG A 117 -2.27 -11.77 0.73
CA ARG A 117 -2.39 -12.44 2.03
C ARG A 117 -1.08 -12.41 2.80
N TYR A 118 0.04 -12.53 2.09
CA TYR A 118 1.35 -12.45 2.73
C TYR A 118 1.49 -11.12 3.48
N MET A 119 1.07 -10.02 2.85
CA MET A 119 1.17 -8.71 3.47
C MET A 119 0.20 -8.57 4.65
N VAL A 120 -1.05 -9.01 4.48
CA VAL A 120 -2.04 -8.91 5.52
C VAL A 120 -1.62 -9.72 6.74
N ASP A 121 -1.11 -10.93 6.52
CA ASP A 121 -0.73 -11.81 7.62
C ASP A 121 0.37 -11.22 8.50
N ARG A 122 1.12 -10.27 7.99
CA ARG A 122 2.22 -9.64 8.74
C ARG A 122 1.88 -8.24 9.23
N SER A 123 0.60 -7.87 9.17
CA SER A 123 0.20 -6.49 9.46
C SER A 123 -0.88 -6.43 10.52
N ALA A 124 -0.98 -5.30 11.19
CA ALA A 124 -2.06 -4.99 12.12
C ALA A 124 -3.05 -4.00 11.52
N VAL A 125 -2.63 -3.28 10.49
CA VAL A 125 -3.46 -2.23 9.85
C VAL A 125 -3.36 -2.40 8.35
N CYS A 126 -4.47 -2.15 7.66
CA CYS A 126 -4.52 -2.16 6.19
C CYS A 126 -5.00 -0.79 5.73
N ILE A 127 -4.18 -0.11 4.95
CA ILE A 127 -4.58 1.14 4.31
C ILE A 127 -4.98 0.82 2.89
N SER A 128 -6.19 1.19 2.50
CA SER A 128 -6.71 0.85 1.19
C SER A 128 -7.12 2.07 0.40
N TYR A 129 -7.22 1.90 -0.90
CA TYR A 129 -7.89 2.83 -1.79
C TYR A 129 -8.90 1.99 -2.58
N GLN A 130 -10.12 1.93 -2.08
CA GLN A 130 -11.15 1.06 -2.64
C GLN A 130 -12.37 1.89 -3.02
N THR A 131 -12.71 1.88 -4.30
CA THR A 131 -13.90 2.56 -4.80
C THR A 131 -14.90 1.59 -5.41
N LYS A 132 -14.55 0.30 -5.48
CA LYS A 132 -15.39 -0.70 -6.12
C LYS A 132 -15.68 -1.84 -5.14
N PRO A 133 -16.89 -2.41 -5.18
CA PRO A 133 -17.24 -3.47 -4.23
C PRO A 133 -16.65 -4.83 -4.58
N LYS A 134 -16.03 -4.97 -5.75
CA LYS A 134 -15.46 -6.24 -6.21
C LYS A 134 -14.07 -6.01 -6.75
N GLY A 135 -13.29 -7.08 -6.87
CA GLY A 135 -11.95 -7.05 -7.41
C GLY A 135 -10.91 -7.35 -6.37
N GLY A 136 -9.64 -7.21 -6.75
CA GLY A 136 -8.53 -7.59 -5.91
C GLY A 136 -8.44 -6.77 -4.63
N THR A 137 -8.66 -5.46 -4.72
CA THR A 137 -8.64 -4.60 -3.54
C THR A 137 -9.74 -4.98 -2.58
N ALA A 138 -10.96 -5.16 -3.08
CA ALA A 138 -12.10 -5.54 -2.24
C ALA A 138 -11.83 -6.87 -1.54
N SER A 139 -11.28 -7.83 -2.27
CA SER A 139 -10.96 -9.13 -1.73
C SER A 139 -9.92 -9.06 -0.62
N THR A 140 -8.89 -8.25 -0.82
CA THR A 140 -7.84 -8.08 0.18
C THR A 140 -8.37 -7.40 1.43
N VAL A 141 -9.21 -6.36 1.25
CA VAL A 141 -9.82 -5.67 2.39
C VAL A 141 -10.69 -6.64 3.19
N LYS A 142 -11.46 -7.48 2.51
CA LYS A 142 -12.28 -8.47 3.20
C LYS A 142 -11.40 -9.43 4.01
N TYR A 143 -10.32 -9.91 3.41
CA TYR A 143 -9.40 -10.80 4.11
C TYR A 143 -8.79 -10.11 5.33
N ALA A 144 -8.40 -8.85 5.17
CA ALA A 144 -7.82 -8.09 6.28
C ALA A 144 -8.81 -7.98 7.44
N ARG A 145 -10.09 -7.72 7.14
CA ARG A 145 -11.09 -7.64 8.19
C ARG A 145 -11.31 -8.97 8.89
N VAL A 146 -11.33 -10.06 8.13
CA VAL A 146 -11.45 -11.39 8.71
C VAL A 146 -10.30 -11.69 9.65
N LYS A 147 -9.10 -11.21 9.30
CA LYS A 147 -7.91 -11.43 10.13
C LYS A 147 -7.82 -10.43 11.28
N GLY A 148 -8.77 -9.52 11.41
CA GLY A 148 -8.82 -8.61 12.53
C GLY A 148 -8.04 -7.32 12.38
N LEU A 149 -7.58 -7.00 11.17
CA LEU A 149 -6.87 -5.75 10.95
C LEU A 149 -7.84 -4.57 10.99
N LYS A 150 -7.33 -3.43 11.44
CA LYS A 150 -8.03 -2.16 11.20
C LYS A 150 -7.84 -1.79 9.74
N VAL A 151 -8.92 -1.34 9.10
CA VAL A 151 -8.87 -0.98 7.69
C VAL A 151 -9.27 0.48 7.55
N TRP A 152 -8.41 1.27 6.91
CA TRP A 152 -8.67 2.68 6.63
C TRP A 152 -8.69 2.87 5.12
N ASN A 153 -9.85 3.26 4.58
CA ASN A 153 -10.02 3.44 3.14
C ASN A 153 -9.83 4.91 2.78
N LEU A 154 -8.72 5.23 2.14
CA LEU A 154 -8.39 6.61 1.81
C LEU A 154 -9.25 7.17 0.68
N ALA A 155 -9.94 6.31 -0.06
CA ALA A 155 -10.86 6.80 -1.09
C ALA A 155 -12.06 7.51 -0.47
N GLU A 156 -12.44 7.12 0.74
CA GLU A 156 -13.55 7.75 1.44
C GLU A 156 -13.15 9.08 2.06
N GLY A 157 -11.86 9.26 2.20
CA GLY A 157 -11.35 10.49 2.76
C GLY A 157 -11.39 10.53 4.24
N PRO A 158 -10.77 11.54 4.79
CA PRO A 158 -10.84 11.75 6.23
C PRO A 158 -12.24 12.16 6.61
N ARG A 159 -12.63 11.76 7.78
CA ARG A 159 -13.95 12.07 8.28
C ARG A 159 -14.16 13.55 8.48
N GLU A 160 -13.09 14.30 8.44
CA GLU A 160 -13.27 15.71 8.66
C GLU A 160 -14.11 16.35 7.58
N ASP A 161 -14.08 15.80 6.36
CA ASP A 161 -14.95 16.32 5.32
C ASP A 161 -16.39 16.16 5.74
N SER A 162 -16.73 15.00 6.23
CA SER A 162 -18.06 14.77 6.72
C SER A 162 -18.34 15.60 7.93
N ALA A 163 -17.39 15.70 8.80
CA ALA A 163 -17.62 16.42 10.04
C ALA A 163 -17.91 17.86 9.77
N THR A 164 -17.18 18.44 8.84
CA THR A 164 -17.44 19.84 8.57
C THR A 164 -18.76 20.01 7.88
N GLY A 165 -19.18 19.03 7.14
CA GLY A 165 -20.43 19.14 6.46
C GLY A 165 -21.60 18.81 7.32
N THR A 166 -21.37 18.22 8.44
CA THR A 166 -22.45 17.72 9.18
C THR A 166 -22.83 18.53 10.26
N GLU A 167 -22.12 19.24 10.51
CA GLU A 167 -22.61 19.72 11.53
C GLU A 167 -23.54 20.39 11.52
#